data_f63f73d3d0cd27862dac7d923e153d1f
#
_entry.id   f63f73d3d0cd27862dac7d923e153d1f
#
_cell.length_a   1.000
_cell.length_b   1.000
_cell.length_c   1.000
_cell.angle_alpha   90.00
_cell.angle_beta   90.00
_cell.angle_gamma   90.00
#
_symmetry.space_group_name_H-M   'P 1'
#
loop_
_entity.id
_entity.type
_entity.pdbx_description
1 polymer ?
#
loop_
_entity_poly.entity_id
_entity_poly.type
_entity_poly.pdbx_seq_one_letter_code
_entity_poly.pdbx_strand_id
1 'polypeptide(L)'
;AITVNAQLPHRLSLVTRTAKARLIHISTDCVFDGKKGNYTEKDLSNAEDLYGKTKYLGEVHYPHCITLRTSIIGHELKTNFSLVDWFMSQENEINGFTKAIYSGFPTIEMVNIISNYVIPNKDLTGLYHVSSDAISKYDLLNIMKKIYQKDIKINAFDDFILDRSMNSDRFKNATGYKSPSWEKLV
;
A
#
# COMPACT_ATOMS: atom_id res chain seq x y z
N ALA A 1 -13.80 -5.41 12.56
CA ALA A 1 -13.28 -5.43 11.18
C ALA A 1 -14.42 -5.39 10.16
N ILE A 2 -15.41 -6.33 10.18
CA ILE A 2 -16.46 -6.45 9.15
C ILE A 2 -17.23 -5.14 8.97
N THR A 3 -17.76 -4.55 10.03
CA THR A 3 -18.56 -3.31 9.96
C THR A 3 -17.79 -2.16 9.32
N VAL A 4 -16.53 -1.95 9.71
CA VAL A 4 -15.73 -0.81 9.24
C VAL A 4 -15.08 -1.10 7.90
N ASN A 5 -14.46 -2.28 7.72
CA ASN A 5 -13.71 -2.57 6.50
C ASN A 5 -14.59 -3.01 5.34
N ALA A 6 -15.67 -3.78 5.60
CA ALA A 6 -16.52 -4.33 4.55
C ALA A 6 -17.80 -3.52 4.35
N GLN A 7 -18.60 -3.26 5.38
CA GLN A 7 -19.91 -2.63 5.20
C GLN A 7 -19.84 -1.11 5.01
N LEU A 8 -18.98 -0.41 5.77
CA LEU A 8 -18.94 1.05 5.76
C LEU A 8 -18.63 1.63 4.37
N PRO A 9 -17.67 1.12 3.58
CA PRO A 9 -17.40 1.67 2.25
C PRO A 9 -18.61 1.63 1.32
N HIS A 10 -19.38 0.54 1.33
CA HIS A 10 -20.61 0.44 0.55
C HIS A 10 -21.71 1.40 1.02
N ARG A 11 -21.85 1.59 2.34
CA ARG A 11 -22.79 2.57 2.90
C ARG A 11 -22.39 4.00 2.51
N LEU A 12 -21.08 4.32 2.60
CA LEU A 12 -20.55 5.62 2.17
C LEU A 12 -20.78 5.84 0.67
N SER A 13 -20.66 4.82 -0.17
CA SER A 13 -20.92 4.94 -1.60
C SER A 13 -22.39 5.33 -1.88
N LEU A 14 -23.34 4.84 -1.10
CA LEU A 14 -24.75 5.25 -1.24
C LEU A 14 -24.96 6.71 -0.85
N VAL A 15 -24.36 7.14 0.27
CA VAL A 15 -24.44 8.52 0.75
C VAL A 15 -23.79 9.47 -0.25
N THR A 16 -22.57 9.17 -0.71
CA THR A 16 -21.86 10.01 -1.67
C THR A 16 -22.56 10.11 -3.01
N ARG A 17 -23.22 9.02 -3.48
CA ARG A 17 -24.05 9.06 -4.69
C ARG A 17 -25.19 10.05 -4.54
N THR A 18 -25.92 10.01 -3.42
CA THR A 18 -27.03 10.94 -3.15
C THR A 18 -26.54 12.40 -3.09
N ALA A 19 -25.37 12.61 -2.49
CA ALA A 19 -24.73 13.91 -2.40
C ALA A 19 -24.04 14.36 -3.71
N LYS A 20 -24.09 13.56 -4.78
CA LYS A 20 -23.37 13.81 -6.05
C LYS A 20 -21.86 14.00 -5.84
N ALA A 21 -21.31 13.35 -4.82
CA ALA A 21 -19.90 13.39 -4.48
C ALA A 21 -19.17 12.12 -4.96
N ARG A 22 -17.88 12.24 -5.24
CA ARG A 22 -17.01 11.09 -5.56
C ARG A 22 -16.48 10.46 -4.28
N LEU A 23 -16.41 9.13 -4.25
CA LEU A 23 -15.78 8.38 -3.17
C LEU A 23 -14.43 7.84 -3.60
N ILE A 24 -13.37 8.22 -2.86
CA ILE A 24 -12.03 7.62 -2.98
C ILE A 24 -11.87 6.65 -1.81
N HIS A 25 -11.78 5.36 -2.09
CA HIS A 25 -11.61 4.31 -1.10
C HIS A 25 -10.19 3.74 -1.15
N ILE A 26 -9.53 3.68 0.03
CA ILE A 26 -8.20 3.08 0.15
C ILE A 26 -8.33 1.62 0.59
N SER A 27 -7.86 0.72 -0.26
CA SER A 27 -7.73 -0.72 0.01
C SER A 27 -6.26 -1.08 0.25
N THR A 28 -5.92 -2.35 0.25
CA THR A 28 -4.61 -2.86 0.68
C THR A 28 -4.10 -3.96 -0.25
N ASP A 29 -2.77 -4.13 -0.31
CA ASP A 29 -2.08 -5.29 -0.89
C ASP A 29 -2.36 -6.59 -0.11
N CYS A 30 -2.77 -6.49 1.16
CA CYS A 30 -3.14 -7.65 1.99
C CYS A 30 -4.40 -8.39 1.50
N VAL A 31 -5.06 -7.92 0.43
CA VAL A 31 -6.09 -8.72 -0.27
C VAL A 31 -5.47 -9.93 -0.98
N PHE A 32 -4.15 -10.00 -1.08
CA PHE A 32 -3.39 -11.09 -1.68
C PHE A 32 -2.61 -11.90 -0.62
N ASP A 33 -2.44 -13.20 -0.86
CA ASP A 33 -1.69 -14.11 0.01
C ASP A 33 -0.18 -13.92 -0.05
N GLY A 34 0.35 -13.29 -1.10
CA GLY A 34 1.78 -13.02 -1.28
C GLY A 34 2.60 -14.18 -1.81
N LYS A 35 1.97 -15.18 -2.44
CA LYS A 35 2.68 -16.32 -3.05
C LYS A 35 3.15 -16.03 -4.48
N LYS A 36 2.44 -15.15 -5.22
CA LYS A 36 2.68 -14.88 -6.63
C LYS A 36 3.61 -13.69 -6.88
N GLY A 37 3.39 -12.56 -6.20
CA GLY A 37 4.00 -11.28 -6.51
C GLY A 37 3.49 -10.63 -7.80
N ASN A 38 3.84 -9.37 -7.99
CA ASN A 38 3.48 -8.57 -9.17
C ASN A 38 1.99 -8.69 -9.57
N TYR A 39 1.11 -8.64 -8.57
CA TYR A 39 -0.33 -8.77 -8.76
C TYR A 39 -0.89 -7.63 -9.59
N THR A 40 -1.83 -7.95 -10.48
CA THR A 40 -2.59 -7.00 -11.31
C THR A 40 -4.01 -6.85 -10.79
N GLU A 41 -4.75 -5.84 -11.27
CA GLU A 41 -6.18 -5.68 -10.92
C GLU A 41 -7.07 -6.82 -11.41
N LYS A 42 -6.57 -7.67 -12.31
CA LYS A 42 -7.25 -8.88 -12.80
C LYS A 42 -7.09 -10.08 -11.87
N ASP A 43 -6.12 -10.04 -10.97
CA ASP A 43 -5.92 -11.11 -10.02
C ASP A 43 -7.01 -11.07 -8.93
N LEU A 44 -7.61 -12.23 -8.68
CA LEU A 44 -8.62 -12.37 -7.64
C LEU A 44 -7.95 -12.27 -6.26
N SER A 45 -8.66 -11.66 -5.32
CA SER A 45 -8.25 -11.66 -3.92
C SER A 45 -8.22 -13.10 -3.40
N ASN A 46 -7.12 -13.47 -2.77
CA ASN A 46 -6.91 -14.79 -2.16
C ASN A 46 -6.39 -14.70 -0.72
N ALA A 47 -6.64 -13.57 -0.05
CA ALA A 47 -6.30 -13.40 1.37
C ALA A 47 -6.96 -14.48 2.23
N GLU A 48 -6.21 -15.04 3.17
CA GLU A 48 -6.71 -16.05 4.11
C GLU A 48 -7.11 -15.43 5.46
N ASP A 49 -6.51 -14.30 5.82
CA ASP A 49 -6.78 -13.59 7.08
C ASP A 49 -8.02 -12.71 7.04
N LEU A 50 -8.55 -12.37 8.22
CA LEU A 50 -9.76 -11.57 8.36
C LEU A 50 -9.58 -10.13 7.85
N TYR A 51 -8.40 -9.54 8.02
CA TYR A 51 -8.13 -8.18 7.56
C TYR A 51 -8.21 -8.09 6.04
N GLY A 52 -7.43 -8.91 5.33
CA GLY A 52 -7.43 -8.94 3.88
C GLY A 52 -8.81 -9.25 3.30
N LYS A 53 -9.49 -10.28 3.83
CA LYS A 53 -10.86 -10.63 3.42
C LYS A 53 -11.84 -9.48 3.59
N THR A 54 -11.85 -8.82 4.76
CA THR A 54 -12.79 -7.73 5.01
C THR A 54 -12.47 -6.47 4.22
N LYS A 55 -11.19 -6.18 3.96
CA LYS A 55 -10.77 -5.09 3.08
C LYS A 55 -11.19 -5.33 1.63
N TYR A 56 -11.02 -6.55 1.13
CA TYR A 56 -11.51 -6.92 -0.20
C TYR A 56 -13.03 -6.79 -0.33
N LEU A 57 -13.79 -7.29 0.65
CA LEU A 57 -15.25 -7.17 0.68
C LEU A 57 -15.74 -5.72 0.73
N GLY A 58 -14.92 -4.79 1.16
CA GLY A 58 -15.25 -3.36 1.19
C GLY A 58 -14.84 -2.59 -0.07
N GLU A 59 -14.23 -3.24 -1.05
CA GLU A 59 -13.86 -2.56 -2.30
C GLU A 59 -15.09 -2.16 -3.10
N VAL A 60 -15.17 -0.89 -3.48
CA VAL A 60 -16.32 -0.31 -4.18
C VAL A 60 -15.98 -0.01 -5.63
N HIS A 61 -16.86 -0.45 -6.55
CA HIS A 61 -16.65 -0.33 -8.00
C HIS A 61 -17.81 0.41 -8.70
N TYR A 62 -18.53 1.26 -7.94
CA TYR A 62 -19.63 2.05 -8.51
C TYR A 62 -19.08 3.19 -9.40
N PRO A 63 -19.86 3.70 -10.39
CA PRO A 63 -19.36 4.69 -11.36
C PRO A 63 -18.76 5.97 -10.76
N HIS A 64 -19.21 6.37 -9.56
CA HIS A 64 -18.69 7.55 -8.83
C HIS A 64 -17.63 7.20 -7.80
N CYS A 65 -17.14 5.95 -7.77
CA CYS A 65 -16.16 5.47 -6.81
C CYS A 65 -14.86 5.09 -7.49
N ILE A 66 -13.77 5.30 -6.77
CA ILE A 66 -12.46 4.73 -7.09
C ILE A 66 -11.92 3.99 -5.87
N THR A 67 -11.44 2.79 -6.06
CA THR A 67 -10.72 2.01 -5.06
C THR A 67 -9.24 1.97 -5.43
N LEU A 68 -8.38 2.38 -4.49
CA LEU A 68 -6.93 2.33 -4.63
C LEU A 68 -6.38 1.24 -3.72
N ARG A 69 -5.89 0.14 -4.30
CA ARG A 69 -5.09 -0.84 -3.55
C ARG A 69 -3.67 -0.31 -3.42
N THR A 70 -3.20 -0.17 -2.21
CA THR A 70 -1.85 0.32 -1.90
C THR A 70 -1.36 -0.29 -0.59
N SER A 71 -0.11 -0.07 -0.28
CA SER A 71 0.45 -0.28 1.05
C SER A 71 1.17 0.98 1.48
N ILE A 72 1.08 1.36 2.74
CA ILE A 72 1.57 2.65 3.21
C ILE A 72 2.55 2.43 4.35
N ILE A 73 3.69 3.12 4.29
CA ILE A 73 4.64 3.22 5.40
C ILE A 73 4.73 4.67 5.87
N GLY A 74 5.03 4.85 7.14
CA GLY A 74 5.21 6.18 7.74
C GLY A 74 5.24 6.08 9.26
N HIS A 75 5.46 7.22 9.88
CA HIS A 75 5.37 7.34 11.33
C HIS A 75 3.95 7.20 11.82
N GLU A 76 3.77 6.51 12.93
CA GLU A 76 2.48 6.40 13.61
C GLU A 76 2.28 7.53 14.61
N LEU A 77 1.04 7.97 14.77
CA LEU A 77 0.73 9.07 15.69
C LEU A 77 0.72 8.64 17.17
N LYS A 78 0.50 7.35 17.45
CA LYS A 78 0.25 6.87 18.82
C LYS A 78 0.95 5.56 19.19
N THR A 79 1.44 4.80 18.23
CA THR A 79 2.03 3.47 18.43
C THR A 79 3.36 3.36 17.67
N ASN A 80 4.12 2.29 17.90
CA ASN A 80 5.42 2.04 17.24
C ASN A 80 5.40 0.70 16.50
N PHE A 81 4.26 0.32 15.92
CA PHE A 81 4.11 -0.95 15.19
C PHE A 81 4.39 -0.83 13.69
N SER A 82 4.39 0.41 13.15
CA SER A 82 4.75 0.62 11.76
C SER A 82 6.22 0.25 11.48
N LEU A 83 6.53 -0.07 10.23
CA LEU A 83 7.88 -0.48 9.84
C LEU A 83 8.93 0.59 10.21
N VAL A 84 8.61 1.87 10.02
CA VAL A 84 9.53 2.97 10.29
C VAL A 84 9.81 3.10 11.79
N ASP A 85 8.74 3.20 12.60
CA ASP A 85 8.90 3.38 14.05
C ASP A 85 9.47 2.14 14.72
N TRP A 86 9.06 0.95 14.27
CA TRP A 86 9.68 -0.31 14.68
C TRP A 86 11.19 -0.29 14.38
N PHE A 87 11.60 0.05 13.14
CA PHE A 87 13.01 0.11 12.78
C PHE A 87 13.79 1.13 13.62
N MET A 88 13.20 2.29 13.85
CA MET A 88 13.83 3.35 14.65
C MET A 88 14.00 2.94 16.12
N SER A 89 13.15 2.08 16.65
CA SER A 89 13.23 1.57 18.03
C SER A 89 14.25 0.43 18.20
N GLN A 90 14.74 -0.19 17.11
CA GLN A 90 15.66 -1.31 17.19
C GLN A 90 17.08 -0.84 17.53
N GLU A 91 17.85 -1.70 18.20
CA GLU A 91 19.26 -1.46 18.56
C GLU A 91 20.12 -2.67 18.15
N ASN A 92 21.42 -2.46 18.08
CA ASN A 92 22.44 -3.47 17.79
C ASN A 92 22.26 -4.18 16.44
N GLU A 93 21.41 -5.19 16.35
CA GLU A 93 21.20 -5.95 15.11
C GLU A 93 19.76 -6.42 14.92
N ILE A 94 19.36 -6.54 13.65
CA ILE A 94 18.06 -7.05 13.23
C ILE A 94 18.22 -7.96 12.01
N ASN A 95 17.18 -8.76 11.73
CA ASN A 95 17.05 -9.49 10.48
C ASN A 95 16.26 -8.66 9.46
N GLY A 96 16.82 -8.51 8.25
CA GLY A 96 16.13 -7.97 7.09
C GLY A 96 15.73 -9.09 6.13
N PHE A 97 14.45 -9.20 5.83
CA PHE A 97 13.93 -10.26 4.97
C PHE A 97 14.21 -9.97 3.50
N THR A 98 15.06 -10.79 2.85
CA THR A 98 15.46 -10.62 1.45
C THR A 98 14.36 -11.04 0.47
N LYS A 99 13.44 -11.93 0.88
CA LYS A 99 12.34 -12.46 0.07
C LYS A 99 10.96 -11.97 0.53
N ALA A 100 10.90 -10.99 1.44
CA ALA A 100 9.68 -10.26 1.74
C ALA A 100 9.65 -8.99 0.91
N ILE A 101 8.87 -9.02 -0.18
CA ILE A 101 8.84 -7.94 -1.17
C ILE A 101 7.70 -6.96 -0.86
N TYR A 102 8.01 -5.69 -0.94
CA TYR A 102 7.15 -4.55 -0.68
C TYR A 102 7.10 -3.62 -1.89
N SER A 103 5.96 -2.98 -2.15
CA SER A 103 5.80 -2.02 -3.25
C SER A 103 4.87 -0.85 -2.91
N GLY A 104 4.70 -0.57 -1.63
CA GLY A 104 3.86 0.55 -1.17
C GLY A 104 4.55 1.90 -1.26
N PHE A 105 3.94 2.92 -0.67
CA PHE A 105 4.45 4.28 -0.64
C PHE A 105 4.54 4.83 0.79
N PRO A 106 5.42 5.80 1.04
CA PRO A 106 5.33 6.64 2.23
C PRO A 106 4.03 7.45 2.23
N THR A 107 3.52 7.76 3.43
CA THR A 107 2.29 8.54 3.62
C THR A 107 2.32 9.86 2.84
N ILE A 108 3.46 10.56 2.83
CA ILE A 108 3.62 11.85 2.12
C ILE A 108 3.44 11.68 0.61
N GLU A 109 3.98 10.62 0.02
CA GLU A 109 3.82 10.35 -1.41
C GLU A 109 2.39 9.93 -1.74
N MET A 110 1.71 9.19 -0.87
CA MET A 110 0.29 8.89 -1.06
C MET A 110 -0.57 10.16 -1.04
N VAL A 111 -0.25 11.14 -0.19
CA VAL A 111 -0.91 12.46 -0.22
C VAL A 111 -0.66 13.17 -1.55
N ASN A 112 0.58 13.18 -2.05
CA ASN A 112 0.93 13.72 -3.36
C ASN A 112 0.12 13.05 -4.49
N ILE A 113 0.09 11.72 -4.51
CA ILE A 113 -0.64 10.93 -5.52
C ILE A 113 -2.15 11.28 -5.50
N ILE A 114 -2.76 11.27 -4.32
CA ILE A 114 -4.19 11.54 -4.18
C ILE A 114 -4.50 12.98 -4.61
N SER A 115 -3.73 13.96 -4.16
CA SER A 115 -3.98 15.38 -4.40
C SER A 115 -3.76 15.78 -5.85
N ASN A 116 -2.69 15.28 -6.49
CA ASN A 116 -2.26 15.77 -7.79
C ASN A 116 -2.67 14.84 -8.96
N TYR A 117 -2.96 13.56 -8.71
CA TYR A 117 -3.28 12.60 -9.76
C TYR A 117 -4.68 11.98 -9.65
N VAL A 118 -5.23 11.84 -8.44
CA VAL A 118 -6.54 11.20 -8.25
C VAL A 118 -7.66 12.23 -8.17
N ILE A 119 -7.54 13.26 -7.34
CA ILE A 119 -8.59 14.28 -7.14
C ILE A 119 -8.87 15.08 -8.42
N PRO A 120 -7.85 15.57 -9.15
CA PRO A 120 -8.09 16.33 -10.36
C PRO A 120 -8.67 15.48 -11.50
N ASN A 121 -8.36 14.19 -11.55
CA ASN A 121 -8.79 13.29 -12.61
C ASN A 121 -10.13 12.63 -12.25
N LYS A 122 -11.22 13.31 -12.57
CA LYS A 122 -12.59 12.89 -12.20
C LYS A 122 -13.07 11.64 -12.92
N ASP A 123 -12.45 11.29 -14.04
CA ASP A 123 -12.83 10.14 -14.87
C ASP A 123 -12.21 8.82 -14.38
N LEU A 124 -11.25 8.89 -13.45
CA LEU A 124 -10.70 7.68 -12.81
C LEU A 124 -11.78 7.03 -11.93
N THR A 125 -12.27 5.86 -12.33
CA THR A 125 -13.27 5.07 -11.60
C THR A 125 -12.88 3.60 -11.56
N GLY A 126 -13.45 2.85 -10.61
CA GLY A 126 -13.17 1.42 -10.44
C GLY A 126 -11.91 1.15 -9.62
N LEU A 127 -11.20 0.07 -9.92
CA LEU A 127 -10.07 -0.43 -9.14
C LEU A 127 -8.73 -0.08 -9.79
N TYR A 128 -7.81 0.46 -9.00
CA TYR A 128 -6.42 0.69 -9.41
C TYR A 128 -5.45 0.18 -8.35
N HIS A 129 -4.37 -0.44 -8.80
CA HIS A 129 -3.19 -0.65 -7.97
C HIS A 129 -2.33 0.62 -8.00
N VAL A 130 -1.92 1.07 -6.82
CA VAL A 130 -1.07 2.25 -6.64
C VAL A 130 0.16 1.80 -5.87
N SER A 131 1.24 1.55 -6.60
CA SER A 131 2.46 0.98 -6.05
C SER A 131 3.72 1.63 -6.64
N SER A 132 4.77 1.65 -5.81
CA SER A 132 6.15 1.94 -6.21
C SER A 132 6.79 0.72 -6.89
N ASP A 133 8.05 0.85 -7.24
CA ASP A 133 8.85 -0.30 -7.65
C ASP A 133 9.03 -1.27 -6.47
N ALA A 134 9.00 -2.56 -6.78
CA ALA A 134 9.14 -3.60 -5.77
C ALA A 134 10.53 -3.58 -5.14
N ILE A 135 10.60 -3.73 -3.81
CA ILE A 135 11.83 -3.75 -3.03
C ILE A 135 11.75 -4.82 -1.94
N SER A 136 12.87 -5.48 -1.64
CA SER A 136 12.92 -6.36 -0.46
C SER A 136 12.89 -5.53 0.83
N LYS A 137 12.32 -6.10 1.91
CA LYS A 137 12.40 -5.42 3.21
C LYS A 137 13.85 -5.24 3.68
N TYR A 138 14.76 -6.15 3.31
CA TYR A 138 16.18 -6.02 3.57
C TYR A 138 16.75 -4.75 2.92
N ASP A 139 16.52 -4.55 1.62
CA ASP A 139 17.04 -3.38 0.90
C ASP A 139 16.40 -2.09 1.40
N LEU A 140 15.08 -2.09 1.66
CA LEU A 140 14.37 -0.94 2.22
C LEU A 140 14.95 -0.52 3.58
N LEU A 141 15.21 -1.48 4.47
CA LEU A 141 15.84 -1.21 5.78
C LEU A 141 17.27 -0.67 5.62
N ASN A 142 18.04 -1.14 4.63
CA ASN A 142 19.38 -0.60 4.35
C ASN A 142 19.33 0.85 3.82
N ILE A 143 18.34 1.19 2.99
CA ILE A 143 18.09 2.58 2.56
C ILE A 143 17.73 3.44 3.78
N MET A 144 16.80 2.99 4.62
CA MET A 144 16.41 3.68 5.85
C MET A 144 17.60 3.86 6.78
N LYS A 145 18.41 2.81 7.02
CA LYS A 145 19.65 2.88 7.81
C LYS A 145 20.56 4.01 7.34
N LYS A 146 20.76 4.12 6.02
CA LYS A 146 21.64 5.15 5.42
C LYS A 146 21.05 6.55 5.60
N ILE A 147 19.76 6.74 5.34
CA ILE A 147 19.11 8.05 5.38
C ILE A 147 18.98 8.56 6.82
N TYR A 148 18.54 7.71 7.74
CA TYR A 148 18.43 8.05 9.17
C TYR A 148 19.76 8.01 9.94
N GLN A 149 20.88 7.65 9.26
CA GLN A 149 22.23 7.52 9.86
C GLN A 149 22.22 6.64 11.11
N LYS A 150 21.42 5.57 11.09
CA LYS A 150 21.24 4.68 12.24
C LYS A 150 22.37 3.64 12.29
N ASP A 151 23.08 3.58 13.43
CA ASP A 151 24.11 2.56 13.65
C ASP A 151 23.46 1.25 14.11
N ILE A 152 23.15 0.40 13.15
CA ILE A 152 22.52 -0.91 13.36
C ILE A 152 23.00 -1.90 12.31
N LYS A 153 23.25 -3.14 12.70
CA LYS A 153 23.60 -4.22 11.77
C LYS A 153 22.31 -4.87 11.23
N ILE A 154 22.19 -5.00 9.92
CA ILE A 154 21.06 -5.67 9.26
C ILE A 154 21.56 -6.97 8.64
N ASN A 155 21.15 -8.10 9.20
CA ASN A 155 21.51 -9.42 8.70
C ASN A 155 20.52 -9.83 7.62
N ALA A 156 21.01 -10.34 6.48
CA ALA A 156 20.15 -10.92 5.45
C ALA A 156 19.48 -12.20 5.97
N PHE A 157 18.16 -12.34 5.77
CA PHE A 157 17.38 -13.48 6.22
C PHE A 157 16.46 -13.98 5.10
N ASP A 158 16.65 -15.22 4.65
CA ASP A 158 16.04 -15.77 3.42
C ASP A 158 14.85 -16.69 3.67
N ASP A 159 14.60 -17.13 4.91
CA ASP A 159 13.61 -18.16 5.21
C ASP A 159 12.16 -17.66 5.22
N PHE A 160 11.96 -16.33 5.18
CA PHE A 160 10.62 -15.75 5.11
C PHE A 160 10.31 -15.23 3.69
N ILE A 161 9.38 -15.91 3.01
CA ILE A 161 8.98 -15.59 1.64
C ILE A 161 7.57 -15.02 1.65
N LEU A 162 7.44 -13.78 1.19
CA LEU A 162 6.16 -13.09 1.02
C LEU A 162 6.29 -12.01 -0.05
N ASP A 163 5.61 -12.15 -1.17
CA ASP A 163 5.63 -11.15 -2.24
C ASP A 163 4.22 -10.65 -2.53
N ARG A 164 3.85 -9.52 -1.92
CA ARG A 164 2.59 -8.81 -2.17
C ARG A 164 2.80 -7.60 -3.10
N SER A 165 3.87 -7.58 -3.87
CA SER A 165 4.09 -6.52 -4.84
C SER A 165 2.95 -6.46 -5.86
N MET A 166 2.62 -5.24 -6.28
CA MET A 166 1.53 -4.98 -7.21
C MET A 166 2.05 -4.29 -8.46
N ASN A 167 1.50 -4.67 -9.61
CA ASN A 167 1.68 -3.94 -10.85
C ASN A 167 0.75 -2.73 -10.88
N SER A 168 1.28 -1.55 -11.09
CA SER A 168 0.51 -0.29 -11.17
C SER A 168 0.47 0.33 -12.56
N ASP A 169 0.74 -0.44 -13.61
CA ASP A 169 0.78 0.08 -14.98
C ASP A 169 -0.55 0.70 -15.39
N ARG A 170 -1.68 0.13 -14.97
CA ARG A 170 -3.01 0.70 -15.22
C ARG A 170 -3.13 2.12 -14.66
N PHE A 171 -2.69 2.36 -13.44
CA PHE A 171 -2.71 3.67 -12.81
C PHE A 171 -1.72 4.64 -13.48
N LYS A 172 -0.48 4.18 -13.71
CA LYS A 172 0.58 4.96 -14.36
C LYS A 172 0.15 5.41 -15.77
N ASN A 173 -0.44 4.51 -16.55
CA ASN A 173 -0.94 4.83 -17.90
C ASN A 173 -2.13 5.79 -17.89
N ALA A 174 -3.03 5.67 -16.92
CA ALA A 174 -4.22 6.53 -16.82
C ALA A 174 -3.90 7.94 -16.30
N THR A 175 -2.81 8.11 -15.55
CA THR A 175 -2.51 9.37 -14.84
C THR A 175 -1.22 10.05 -15.30
N GLY A 176 -0.32 9.32 -15.96
CA GLY A 176 1.03 9.78 -16.25
C GLY A 176 1.96 9.79 -15.02
N TYR A 177 1.50 9.26 -13.88
CA TYR A 177 2.31 9.19 -12.66
C TYR A 177 3.58 8.36 -12.87
N LYS A 178 4.71 8.87 -12.37
CA LYS A 178 6.00 8.16 -12.35
C LYS A 178 6.49 8.06 -10.91
N SER A 179 6.68 6.83 -10.45
CA SER A 179 7.19 6.60 -9.09
C SER A 179 8.62 7.12 -8.95
N PRO A 180 8.93 7.89 -7.91
CA PRO A 180 10.31 8.17 -7.52
C PRO A 180 11.05 6.89 -7.12
N SER A 181 12.40 6.93 -7.15
CA SER A 181 13.21 5.85 -6.58
C SER A 181 13.05 5.77 -5.04
N TRP A 182 13.36 4.61 -4.47
CA TRP A 182 13.24 4.40 -3.03
C TRP A 182 14.10 5.35 -2.18
N GLU A 183 15.27 5.76 -2.69
CA GLU A 183 16.13 6.74 -2.01
C GLU A 183 15.48 8.14 -1.91
N LYS A 184 14.52 8.44 -2.78
CA LYS A 184 13.75 9.70 -2.75
C LYS A 184 12.44 9.56 -1.99
N LEU A 185 11.94 8.34 -1.86
CA LEU A 185 10.71 8.06 -1.13
C LEU A 185 10.94 7.98 0.38
N VAL A 186 12.10 7.53 0.83
CA VAL A 186 12.49 7.47 2.24
C VAL A 186 13.20 8.75 2.67
#